data_7924cac78b12aad8350915c0bf55a50c
#
_entry.id   7924cac78b12aad8350915c0bf55a50c
#
_cell.length_a   1.000
_cell.length_b   1.000
_cell.length_c   1.000
_cell.angle_alpha   90.00
_cell.angle_beta   90.00
_cell.angle_gamma   90.00
#
_symmetry.space_group_name_H-M   'P 1'
#
loop_
_entity.id
_entity.type
_entity.pdbx_description
1 polymer ?
#
loop_
_entity_poly.entity_id
_entity_poly.type
_entity_poly.pdbx_seq_one_letter_code
_entity_poly.pdbx_strand_id
1 'polypeptide(L)'
;MIMVFMKPTLAPPRDTECVDVPGGPQTLTFFSKDVPTLIKKELRTSDTGWGAMGHSTGGYCAAKLALMHPEQFSAAASLSGYFSPHEDEMTGSLFGGQEKLHQENDLTWRIQHLPIPHNAIFAAIGQAEGGDEGIENTRAFMATARAPLTTKFEVVDGGGHNFGTYQRVMPDAFAWLSTYMGR
;
A
#
# COMPACT_ATOMS: atom_id res chain seq x y z
N MET A 1 -11.81 -10.88 -13.56
CA MET A 1 -11.05 -9.78 -12.92
C MET A 1 -10.23 -9.07 -14.00
N ILE A 2 -10.21 -7.74 -13.98
CA ILE A 2 -9.33 -6.92 -14.83
C ILE A 2 -8.12 -6.53 -13.98
N MET A 3 -6.91 -6.66 -14.53
CA MET A 3 -5.67 -6.26 -13.85
C MET A 3 -5.00 -5.13 -14.63
N VAL A 4 -4.63 -4.06 -13.94
CA VAL A 4 -3.91 -2.92 -14.51
C VAL A 4 -2.54 -2.84 -13.84
N PHE A 5 -1.48 -2.92 -14.64
CA PHE A 5 -0.11 -2.89 -14.15
C PHE A 5 0.46 -1.49 -14.31
N MET A 6 1.01 -0.95 -13.25
CA MET A 6 1.55 0.42 -13.21
C MET A 6 2.87 0.46 -12.47
N LYS A 7 3.68 1.48 -12.78
CA LYS A 7 4.85 1.81 -11.98
C LYS A 7 4.41 2.65 -10.78
N PRO A 8 4.95 2.43 -9.56
CA PRO A 8 4.56 3.19 -8.37
C PRO A 8 5.08 4.63 -8.38
N THR A 9 6.07 4.94 -9.21
CA THR A 9 6.74 6.24 -9.27
C THR A 9 6.31 7.06 -10.47
N LEU A 10 5.85 8.31 -10.26
CA LEU A 10 5.46 9.27 -11.29
C LEU A 10 6.59 10.21 -11.73
N ALA A 11 7.64 10.34 -10.96
CA ALA A 11 8.73 11.31 -11.17
C ALA A 11 10.13 10.65 -11.13
N PRO A 12 10.38 9.60 -11.96
CA PRO A 12 11.68 8.94 -11.92
C PRO A 12 12.84 9.93 -12.22
N PRO A 13 14.00 9.79 -11.57
CA PRO A 13 14.36 8.68 -10.69
C PRO A 13 13.85 8.79 -9.24
N ARG A 14 13.19 9.89 -8.87
CA ARG A 14 12.72 10.12 -7.51
C ARG A 14 11.56 9.18 -7.16
N ASP A 15 11.68 8.46 -6.06
CA ASP A 15 10.54 7.79 -5.43
C ASP A 15 9.73 8.80 -4.62
N THR A 16 8.44 8.81 -4.76
CA THR A 16 7.53 9.73 -4.06
C THR A 16 6.71 9.05 -2.99
N GLU A 17 7.03 7.81 -2.63
CA GLU A 17 6.38 7.06 -1.54
C GLU A 17 4.83 7.11 -1.60
N CYS A 18 4.28 7.12 -2.83
CA CYS A 18 2.83 7.28 -2.99
C CYS A 18 2.26 8.48 -2.20
N VAL A 19 3.02 9.59 -2.10
CA VAL A 19 2.64 10.82 -1.39
C VAL A 19 2.28 11.89 -2.41
N ASP A 20 1.31 12.73 -2.08
CA ASP A 20 1.10 14.02 -2.75
C ASP A 20 2.10 15.02 -2.18
N VAL A 21 3.24 15.18 -2.86
CA VAL A 21 4.33 16.02 -2.41
C VAL A 21 3.94 17.49 -2.51
N PRO A 22 4.06 18.30 -1.45
CA PRO A 22 3.76 19.73 -1.51
C PRO A 22 4.54 20.44 -2.61
N GLY A 23 3.83 21.04 -3.57
CA GLY A 23 4.44 21.70 -4.73
C GLY A 23 5.13 20.75 -5.72
N GLY A 24 4.91 19.45 -5.61
CA GLY A 24 5.53 18.40 -6.42
C GLY A 24 4.53 17.41 -7.00
N PRO A 25 4.99 16.19 -7.34
CA PRO A 25 4.15 15.14 -7.89
C PRO A 25 3.02 14.75 -6.94
N GLN A 26 1.82 14.58 -7.49
CA GLN A 26 0.61 14.21 -6.73
C GLN A 26 0.32 12.72 -6.92
N THR A 27 1.17 11.89 -6.33
CA THR A 27 1.19 10.44 -6.62
C THR A 27 0.00 9.71 -6.01
N LEU A 28 -0.39 10.05 -4.78
CA LEU A 28 -1.58 9.46 -4.16
C LEU A 28 -2.84 9.85 -4.94
N THR A 29 -2.99 11.13 -5.28
CA THR A 29 -4.10 11.63 -6.10
C THR A 29 -4.16 10.91 -7.45
N PHE A 30 -3.01 10.74 -8.11
CA PHE A 30 -2.96 10.01 -9.38
C PHE A 30 -3.52 8.59 -9.25
N PHE A 31 -3.05 7.81 -8.26
CA PHE A 31 -3.52 6.43 -8.08
C PHE A 31 -4.94 6.32 -7.54
N SER A 32 -5.39 7.27 -6.72
CA SER A 32 -6.72 7.21 -6.10
C SER A 32 -7.82 7.86 -6.94
N LYS A 33 -7.49 8.76 -7.88
CA LYS A 33 -8.48 9.51 -8.68
C LYS A 33 -8.26 9.39 -10.20
N ASP A 34 -7.06 9.71 -10.69
CA ASP A 34 -6.84 9.82 -12.14
C ASP A 34 -6.87 8.43 -12.78
N VAL A 35 -6.18 7.46 -12.19
CA VAL A 35 -6.18 6.07 -12.67
C VAL A 35 -7.58 5.46 -12.61
N PRO A 36 -8.33 5.49 -11.51
CA PRO A 36 -9.72 5.04 -11.49
C PRO A 36 -10.61 5.72 -12.53
N THR A 37 -10.47 7.02 -12.71
CA THR A 37 -11.24 7.78 -13.71
C THR A 37 -10.96 7.27 -15.12
N LEU A 38 -9.68 7.08 -15.46
CA LEU A 38 -9.28 6.55 -16.77
C LEU A 38 -9.79 5.12 -16.98
N ILE A 39 -9.61 4.25 -15.98
CA ILE A 39 -10.04 2.85 -16.09
C ILE A 39 -11.55 2.74 -16.28
N LYS A 40 -12.35 3.51 -15.52
CA LYS A 40 -13.81 3.54 -15.66
C LYS A 40 -14.27 4.04 -17.02
N LYS A 41 -13.52 4.96 -17.62
CA LYS A 41 -13.80 5.49 -18.95
C LYS A 41 -13.49 4.47 -20.06
N GLU A 42 -12.37 3.75 -19.94
CA GLU A 42 -11.86 2.87 -20.99
C GLU A 42 -12.35 1.42 -20.86
N LEU A 43 -12.68 1.00 -19.63
CA LEU A 43 -13.04 -0.39 -19.33
C LEU A 43 -14.37 -0.43 -18.55
N ARG A 44 -15.14 -1.50 -18.80
CA ARG A 44 -16.36 -1.77 -18.04
C ARG A 44 -16.01 -2.40 -16.70
N THR A 45 -15.94 -1.58 -15.66
CA THR A 45 -15.60 -1.98 -14.28
C THR A 45 -16.70 -1.57 -13.31
N SER A 46 -16.66 -2.09 -12.07
CA SER A 46 -17.42 -1.54 -10.94
C SER A 46 -16.91 -0.15 -10.58
N ASP A 47 -17.73 0.63 -9.92
CA ASP A 47 -17.33 1.96 -9.42
C ASP A 47 -16.51 1.88 -8.14
N THR A 48 -16.67 0.83 -7.37
CA THR A 48 -16.08 0.60 -6.05
C THR A 48 -15.61 -0.84 -5.89
N GLY A 49 -15.02 -1.15 -4.73
CA GLY A 49 -14.65 -2.52 -4.39
C GLY A 49 -13.41 -3.01 -5.13
N TRP A 50 -12.50 -2.10 -5.47
CA TRP A 50 -11.25 -2.44 -6.14
C TRP A 50 -10.24 -3.02 -5.17
N GLY A 51 -9.27 -3.76 -5.70
CA GLY A 51 -8.11 -4.22 -4.98
C GLY A 51 -6.84 -3.55 -5.51
N ALA A 52 -5.90 -3.29 -4.61
CA ALA A 52 -4.56 -2.85 -4.96
C ALA A 52 -3.53 -3.87 -4.47
N MET A 53 -2.50 -4.13 -5.28
CA MET A 53 -1.38 -5.00 -4.89
C MET A 53 -0.08 -4.40 -5.39
N GLY A 54 0.96 -4.50 -4.58
CA GLY A 54 2.30 -4.09 -4.95
C GLY A 54 3.37 -4.68 -4.06
N HIS A 55 4.63 -4.48 -4.44
CA HIS A 55 5.79 -4.85 -3.65
C HIS A 55 6.62 -3.61 -3.29
N SER A 56 7.36 -3.65 -2.16
CA SER A 56 8.18 -2.52 -1.70
C SER A 56 7.32 -1.25 -1.56
N THR A 57 7.75 -0.09 -2.07
CA THR A 57 6.94 1.14 -2.18
C THR A 57 5.53 0.88 -2.76
N GLY A 58 5.41 -0.03 -3.75
CA GLY A 58 4.10 -0.40 -4.28
C GLY A 58 3.22 -1.12 -3.27
N GLY A 59 3.80 -1.87 -2.34
CA GLY A 59 3.10 -2.52 -1.22
C GLY A 59 2.57 -1.50 -0.21
N TYR A 60 3.41 -0.52 0.14
CA TYR A 60 2.98 0.62 0.94
C TYR A 60 1.85 1.40 0.26
N CYS A 61 2.01 1.72 -1.03
CA CYS A 61 0.99 2.41 -1.81
C CYS A 61 -0.34 1.64 -1.85
N ALA A 62 -0.31 0.31 -2.03
CA ALA A 62 -1.51 -0.52 -2.04
C ALA A 62 -2.26 -0.47 -0.69
N ALA A 63 -1.54 -0.64 0.43
CA ALA A 63 -2.12 -0.53 1.77
C ALA A 63 -2.68 0.87 2.03
N LYS A 64 -1.95 1.90 1.61
CA LYS A 64 -2.35 3.30 1.74
C LYS A 64 -3.62 3.62 0.97
N LEU A 65 -3.75 3.16 -0.28
CA LEU A 65 -4.96 3.32 -1.08
C LEU A 65 -6.18 2.72 -0.36
N ALA A 66 -6.06 1.50 0.19
CA ALA A 66 -7.15 0.88 0.93
C ALA A 66 -7.51 1.64 2.21
N LEU A 67 -6.54 2.17 2.95
CA LEU A 67 -6.82 2.89 4.21
C LEU A 67 -7.30 4.34 4.01
N MET A 68 -6.86 5.00 2.95
CA MET A 68 -7.17 6.41 2.73
C MET A 68 -8.32 6.64 1.73
N HIS A 69 -8.57 5.66 0.86
CA HIS A 69 -9.63 5.70 -0.15
C HIS A 69 -10.51 4.45 -0.10
N PRO A 70 -11.11 4.17 1.09
CA PRO A 70 -11.93 2.97 1.30
C PRO A 70 -13.18 2.93 0.43
N GLU A 71 -13.65 4.10 -0.01
CA GLU A 71 -14.78 4.24 -0.93
C GLU A 71 -14.49 3.62 -2.32
N GLN A 72 -13.22 3.54 -2.70
CA GLN A 72 -12.80 2.97 -3.99
C GLN A 72 -12.15 1.60 -3.82
N PHE A 73 -11.27 1.45 -2.82
CA PHE A 73 -10.45 0.25 -2.62
C PHE A 73 -10.88 -0.51 -1.38
N SER A 74 -11.45 -1.70 -1.55
CA SER A 74 -11.90 -2.54 -0.43
C SER A 74 -10.83 -3.51 0.08
N ALA A 75 -9.79 -3.78 -0.72
CA ALA A 75 -8.76 -4.73 -0.37
C ALA A 75 -7.37 -4.30 -0.84
N ALA A 76 -6.34 -4.68 -0.07
CA ALA A 76 -4.95 -4.50 -0.46
C ALA A 76 -4.11 -5.76 -0.21
N ALA A 77 -3.04 -5.91 -0.99
CA ALA A 77 -1.98 -6.87 -0.75
C ALA A 77 -0.61 -6.17 -0.84
N SER A 78 0.11 -6.14 0.27
CA SER A 78 1.43 -5.55 0.42
C SER A 78 2.47 -6.68 0.49
N LEU A 79 3.34 -6.76 -0.51
CA LEU A 79 4.40 -7.76 -0.59
C LEU A 79 5.73 -7.07 -0.30
N SER A 80 6.36 -7.39 0.83
CA SER A 80 7.57 -6.71 1.30
C SER A 80 7.44 -5.17 1.25
N GLY A 81 6.24 -4.68 1.52
CA GLY A 81 6.00 -3.26 1.74
C GLY A 81 6.17 -2.91 3.22
N TYR A 82 6.20 -1.65 3.49
CA TYR A 82 6.27 -1.05 4.82
C TYR A 82 4.97 -0.28 5.12
N PHE A 83 4.86 0.27 6.33
CA PHE A 83 3.64 0.95 6.78
C PHE A 83 3.89 2.37 7.30
N SER A 84 5.12 2.84 7.20
CA SER A 84 5.52 4.23 7.47
C SER A 84 6.32 4.78 6.31
N PRO A 85 6.08 6.03 5.86
CA PRO A 85 6.81 6.61 4.75
C PRO A 85 8.27 6.86 5.13
N HIS A 86 9.16 6.72 4.17
CA HIS A 86 10.60 6.91 4.37
C HIS A 86 11.11 8.11 3.60
N GLU A 87 11.87 8.99 4.26
CA GLU A 87 12.58 10.10 3.60
C GLU A 87 14.09 9.79 3.59
N ASP A 88 14.64 9.62 2.40
CA ASP A 88 16.05 9.35 2.14
C ASP A 88 16.59 10.13 0.93
N GLU A 89 17.75 9.76 0.42
CA GLU A 89 18.32 10.39 -0.77
C GLU A 89 17.51 10.17 -2.05
N MET A 90 16.77 9.05 -2.13
CA MET A 90 15.94 8.70 -3.29
C MET A 90 14.60 9.41 -3.27
N THR A 91 14.02 9.58 -2.10
CA THR A 91 12.71 10.21 -1.90
C THR A 91 12.81 11.72 -1.75
N GLY A 92 13.91 12.21 -1.16
CA GLY A 92 14.04 13.62 -0.75
C GLY A 92 12.96 14.01 0.26
N SER A 93 12.72 15.30 0.42
CA SER A 93 11.66 15.77 1.34
C SER A 93 10.28 15.54 0.73
N LEU A 94 9.53 14.61 1.31
CA LEU A 94 8.16 14.26 0.89
C LEU A 94 7.12 15.20 1.49
N PHE A 95 7.39 15.74 2.67
CA PHE A 95 6.39 16.45 3.47
C PHE A 95 6.68 17.95 3.63
N GLY A 96 7.82 18.42 3.13
CA GLY A 96 8.21 19.85 3.27
C GLY A 96 8.31 20.29 4.73
N GLY A 97 8.71 19.41 5.64
CA GLY A 97 8.79 19.65 7.08
C GLY A 97 7.45 19.72 7.81
N GLN A 98 6.34 19.33 7.17
CA GLN A 98 5.02 19.32 7.76
C GLN A 98 4.77 18.01 8.55
N GLU A 99 5.03 18.02 9.85
CA GLU A 99 4.89 16.86 10.73
C GLU A 99 3.51 16.21 10.68
N LYS A 100 2.45 17.03 10.63
CA LYS A 100 1.09 16.51 10.50
C LYS A 100 0.91 15.69 9.21
N LEU A 101 1.45 16.17 8.09
CA LEU A 101 1.37 15.46 6.82
C LEU A 101 2.17 14.15 6.86
N HIS A 102 3.34 14.16 7.51
CA HIS A 102 4.12 12.94 7.75
C HIS A 102 3.31 11.91 8.54
N GLN A 103 2.76 12.31 9.69
CA GLN A 103 1.94 11.44 10.54
C GLN A 103 0.72 10.86 9.82
N GLU A 104 0.01 11.68 9.03
CA GLU A 104 -1.15 11.23 8.27
C GLU A 104 -0.78 10.20 7.17
N ASN A 105 0.47 10.15 6.77
CA ASN A 105 1.01 9.18 5.81
C ASN A 105 1.64 7.95 6.49
N ASP A 106 1.91 7.99 7.80
CA ASP A 106 2.27 6.80 8.58
C ASP A 106 1.01 5.97 8.83
N LEU A 107 0.93 4.80 8.20
CA LEU A 107 -0.27 3.97 8.25
C LEU A 107 -0.48 3.34 9.63
N THR A 108 0.60 3.12 10.40
CA THR A 108 0.53 2.62 11.77
C THR A 108 -0.04 3.70 12.69
N TRP A 109 0.49 4.92 12.61
CA TRP A 109 -0.06 6.07 13.33
C TRP A 109 -1.52 6.31 12.94
N ARG A 110 -1.82 6.22 11.65
CA ARG A 110 -3.17 6.45 11.10
C ARG A 110 -4.23 5.55 11.72
N ILE A 111 -3.99 4.24 11.79
CA ILE A 111 -4.96 3.31 12.38
C ILE A 111 -5.07 3.40 13.91
N GLN A 112 -4.11 4.07 14.57
CA GLN A 112 -4.18 4.37 15.99
C GLN A 112 -5.05 5.59 16.29
N HIS A 113 -5.00 6.62 15.44
CA HIS A 113 -5.50 7.96 15.74
C HIS A 113 -6.69 8.40 14.89
N LEU A 114 -6.95 7.74 13.77
CA LEU A 114 -8.04 8.07 12.84
C LEU A 114 -9.05 6.93 12.75
N PRO A 115 -10.26 7.20 12.24
CA PRO A 115 -11.26 6.16 11.99
C PRO A 115 -10.70 5.05 11.08
N ILE A 116 -10.90 3.81 11.50
CA ILE A 116 -10.45 2.63 10.76
C ILE A 116 -11.53 2.21 9.76
N PRO A 117 -11.22 2.07 8.47
CA PRO A 117 -12.20 1.62 7.48
C PRO A 117 -12.48 0.12 7.54
N HIS A 118 -13.61 -0.31 6.97
CA HIS A 118 -14.00 -1.71 6.78
C HIS A 118 -13.32 -2.32 5.56
N ASN A 119 -11.99 -2.40 5.59
CA ASN A 119 -11.18 -2.89 4.48
C ASN A 119 -10.40 -4.14 4.87
N ALA A 120 -9.73 -4.74 3.90
CA ALA A 120 -8.93 -5.93 4.10
C ALA A 120 -7.50 -5.72 3.61
N ILE A 121 -6.51 -5.98 4.46
CA ILE A 121 -5.08 -5.88 4.12
C ILE A 121 -4.39 -7.22 4.35
N PHE A 122 -3.83 -7.77 3.27
CA PHE A 122 -2.86 -8.85 3.30
C PHE A 122 -1.45 -8.24 3.30
N ALA A 123 -0.58 -8.68 4.19
CA ALA A 123 0.83 -8.35 4.14
C ALA A 123 1.67 -9.62 4.14
N ALA A 124 2.68 -9.66 3.28
CA ALA A 124 3.68 -10.71 3.29
C ALA A 124 5.07 -10.09 3.23
N ILE A 125 6.02 -10.65 3.98
CA ILE A 125 7.40 -10.16 4.02
C ILE A 125 8.38 -11.31 4.14
N GLY A 126 9.56 -11.19 3.56
CA GLY A 126 10.63 -12.17 3.70
C GLY A 126 11.20 -12.17 5.12
N GLN A 127 11.48 -13.35 5.66
CA GLN A 127 12.03 -13.52 7.00
C GLN A 127 13.38 -12.80 7.19
N ALA A 128 14.17 -12.68 6.13
CA ALA A 128 15.49 -12.04 6.16
C ALA A 128 15.44 -10.51 5.93
N GLU A 129 14.25 -9.92 5.78
CA GLU A 129 14.11 -8.48 5.58
C GLU A 129 14.18 -7.75 6.92
N GLY A 130 15.29 -7.06 7.17
CA GLY A 130 15.53 -6.22 8.34
C GLY A 130 15.47 -4.72 8.01
N GLY A 131 15.87 -3.89 8.98
CA GLY A 131 15.88 -2.43 8.86
C GLY A 131 14.52 -1.80 9.16
N ASP A 132 14.45 -0.48 8.99
CA ASP A 132 13.28 0.33 9.37
C ASP A 132 12.02 0.02 8.54
N GLU A 133 12.20 -0.47 7.32
CA GLU A 133 11.14 -0.90 6.40
C GLU A 133 10.90 -2.42 6.46
N GLY A 134 11.63 -3.14 7.30
CA GLY A 134 11.63 -4.58 7.35
C GLY A 134 10.47 -5.20 8.14
N ILE A 135 10.69 -6.45 8.54
CA ILE A 135 9.68 -7.28 9.19
C ILE A 135 9.11 -6.67 10.47
N GLU A 136 9.90 -5.90 11.24
CA GLU A 136 9.43 -5.29 12.47
C GLU A 136 8.46 -4.12 12.21
N ASN A 137 8.65 -3.36 11.13
CA ASN A 137 7.69 -2.33 10.70
C ASN A 137 6.33 -2.97 10.35
N THR A 138 6.34 -4.06 9.58
CA THR A 138 5.13 -4.81 9.25
C THR A 138 4.47 -5.39 10.51
N ARG A 139 5.25 -5.97 11.43
CA ARG A 139 4.73 -6.50 12.71
C ARG A 139 4.07 -5.43 13.57
N ALA A 140 4.67 -4.25 13.66
CA ALA A 140 4.12 -3.13 14.43
C ALA A 140 2.75 -2.71 13.89
N PHE A 141 2.61 -2.58 12.57
CA PHE A 141 1.32 -2.31 11.94
C PHE A 141 0.30 -3.41 12.24
N MET A 142 0.67 -4.67 12.03
CA MET A 142 -0.22 -5.82 12.26
C MET A 142 -0.67 -5.96 13.71
N ALA A 143 0.22 -5.69 14.66
CA ALA A 143 -0.10 -5.70 16.10
C ALA A 143 -1.07 -4.58 16.50
N THR A 144 -1.08 -3.50 15.75
CA THR A 144 -1.95 -2.33 15.98
C THR A 144 -3.31 -2.48 15.28
N ALA A 145 -3.36 -3.25 14.20
CA ALA A 145 -4.56 -3.45 13.41
C ALA A 145 -5.68 -4.13 14.23
N ARG A 146 -6.89 -3.61 14.12
CA ARG A 146 -8.08 -4.11 14.82
C ARG A 146 -9.35 -3.91 13.98
N ALA A 147 -10.42 -4.56 14.39
CA ALA A 147 -11.72 -4.36 13.74
C ALA A 147 -12.08 -2.86 13.68
N PRO A 148 -12.72 -2.42 12.57
CA PRO A 148 -13.28 -3.22 11.49
C PRO A 148 -12.28 -3.60 10.37
N LEU A 149 -11.01 -3.22 10.45
CA LEU A 149 -9.98 -3.64 9.50
C LEU A 149 -9.71 -5.15 9.65
N THR A 150 -9.79 -5.87 8.54
CA THR A 150 -9.42 -7.30 8.48
C THR A 150 -7.99 -7.42 7.97
N THR A 151 -7.14 -8.16 8.67
CA THR A 151 -5.74 -8.34 8.26
C THR A 151 -5.32 -9.81 8.21
N LYS A 152 -4.40 -10.13 7.30
CA LYS A 152 -3.66 -11.39 7.24
C LYS A 152 -2.18 -11.07 7.08
N PHE A 153 -1.33 -11.76 7.84
CA PHE A 153 0.12 -11.57 7.78
C PHE A 153 0.83 -12.90 7.52
N GLU A 154 1.75 -12.90 6.57
CA GLU A 154 2.59 -14.05 6.24
C GLU A 154 4.08 -13.67 6.25
N VAL A 155 4.88 -14.47 6.94
CA VAL A 155 6.33 -14.40 6.89
C VAL A 155 6.84 -15.49 5.97
N VAL A 156 7.58 -15.09 4.93
CA VAL A 156 8.12 -16.01 3.94
C VAL A 156 9.44 -16.58 4.45
N ASP A 157 9.44 -17.83 4.85
CA ASP A 157 10.63 -18.52 5.37
C ASP A 157 11.79 -18.51 4.36
N GLY A 158 12.98 -18.08 4.82
CA GLY A 158 14.15 -17.89 3.98
C GLY A 158 14.00 -16.84 2.87
N GLY A 159 12.90 -16.07 2.87
CA GLY A 159 12.66 -15.00 1.90
C GLY A 159 13.44 -13.73 2.24
N GLY A 160 13.75 -12.96 1.20
CA GLY A 160 14.33 -11.61 1.29
C GLY A 160 13.64 -10.68 0.31
N HIS A 161 14.11 -9.42 0.22
CA HIS A 161 13.52 -8.38 -0.62
C HIS A 161 13.81 -8.64 -2.12
N ASN A 162 13.12 -9.60 -2.71
CA ASN A 162 13.34 -10.00 -4.10
C ASN A 162 12.10 -10.65 -4.71
N PHE A 163 12.07 -10.66 -6.05
CA PHE A 163 10.93 -11.16 -6.81
C PHE A 163 10.62 -12.66 -6.57
N GLY A 164 11.64 -13.47 -6.26
CA GLY A 164 11.45 -14.88 -5.91
C GLY A 164 10.62 -15.06 -4.63
N THR A 165 10.82 -14.20 -3.64
CA THR A 165 10.00 -14.14 -2.43
C THR A 165 8.57 -13.73 -2.77
N TYR A 166 8.37 -12.69 -3.58
CA TYR A 166 7.03 -12.19 -3.93
C TYR A 166 6.23 -13.23 -4.70
N GLN A 167 6.84 -13.95 -5.64
CA GLN A 167 6.18 -15.02 -6.40
C GLN A 167 5.61 -16.12 -5.51
N ARG A 168 6.25 -16.42 -4.39
CA ARG A 168 5.81 -17.47 -3.46
C ARG A 168 4.48 -17.14 -2.78
N VAL A 169 4.21 -15.86 -2.53
CA VAL A 169 3.00 -15.38 -1.82
C VAL A 169 1.95 -14.78 -2.75
N MET A 170 2.25 -14.59 -4.02
CA MET A 170 1.27 -14.08 -4.99
C MET A 170 -0.05 -14.88 -5.04
N PRO A 171 -0.06 -16.23 -5.02
CA PRO A 171 -1.31 -16.98 -5.00
C PRO A 171 -2.21 -16.61 -3.82
N ASP A 172 -1.64 -16.49 -2.62
CA ASP A 172 -2.37 -16.12 -1.42
C ASP A 172 -2.85 -14.67 -1.46
N ALA A 173 -2.01 -13.76 -1.98
CA ALA A 173 -2.39 -12.37 -2.20
C ALA A 173 -3.58 -12.24 -3.18
N PHE A 174 -3.57 -12.98 -4.29
CA PHE A 174 -4.69 -13.00 -5.23
C PHE A 174 -5.95 -13.65 -4.65
N ALA A 175 -5.82 -14.71 -3.88
CA ALA A 175 -6.94 -15.34 -3.17
C ALA A 175 -7.58 -14.35 -2.17
N TRP A 176 -6.74 -13.62 -1.42
CA TRP A 176 -7.16 -12.56 -0.52
C TRP A 176 -7.94 -11.47 -1.25
N LEU A 177 -7.35 -10.87 -2.29
CA LEU A 177 -8.00 -9.84 -3.08
C LEU A 177 -9.33 -10.33 -3.64
N SER A 178 -9.37 -11.54 -4.22
CA SER A 178 -10.60 -12.13 -4.76
C SER A 178 -11.70 -12.31 -3.71
N THR A 179 -11.33 -12.50 -2.44
CA THR A 179 -12.27 -12.64 -1.33
C THR A 179 -12.91 -11.34 -0.91
N TYR A 180 -12.16 -10.23 -0.97
CA TYR A 180 -12.55 -8.95 -0.39
C TYR A 180 -12.87 -7.85 -1.41
N MET A 181 -12.50 -8.02 -2.67
CA MET A 181 -12.91 -7.13 -3.75
C MET A 181 -14.40 -7.23 -4.04
N GLY A 182 -15.01 -6.11 -4.46
CA GLY A 182 -16.44 -6.05 -4.82
C GLY A 182 -17.40 -6.02 -3.64
N ARG A 183 -16.87 -5.80 -2.43
CA ARG A 183 -17.67 -5.70 -1.20
C ARG A 183 -17.92 -4.26 -0.80
#